data_4afd8c3ec30fabcd8ad0b29ae47c3ad9
#
_entry.id   4afd8c3ec30fabcd8ad0b29ae47c3ad9
#
_cell.length_a   1.000
_cell.length_b   1.000
_cell.length_c   1.000
_cell.angle_alpha   90.00
_cell.angle_beta   90.00
_cell.angle_gamma   90.00
#
_symmetry.space_group_name_H-M   'P 1'
#
loop_
_entity.id
_entity.type
_entity.pdbx_description
1 polymer ?
#
loop_
_entity_poly.entity_id
_entity_poly.type
_entity_poly.pdbx_seq_one_letter_code
_entity_poly.pdbx_strand_id
1 'polypeptide(L)'
;MSLPIVERLKLELAEKQRELQQDLPARLEEARAHGDLRENAEYEAAKNRQGILRAQVAQLQTRIRELSVYTLAQIPRDRVSYGSRVTVEDADSGESIEYRLVFPEEVDASAGSISISSPIGQGLMNRTEGDEVTVQTPRGRKTYHVISVVTLHEQPEGQGGKSA
;
A
#
# COMPACT_ATOMS: atom_id res chain seq x y z
N MET A 1 14.65 -0.38 11.83
CA MET A 1 14.57 0.25 10.49
C MET A 1 13.14 0.14 9.98
N SER A 2 12.54 1.25 9.60
CA SER A 2 11.18 1.27 9.07
C SER A 2 11.10 0.65 7.68
N LEU A 3 9.91 0.21 7.30
CA LEU A 3 9.69 -0.34 5.96
C LEU A 3 9.73 0.78 4.91
N PRO A 4 10.18 0.49 3.67
CA PRO A 4 10.25 1.51 2.60
C PRO A 4 8.91 2.21 2.33
N ILE A 5 7.79 1.51 2.47
CA ILE A 5 6.46 2.12 2.32
C ILE A 5 6.22 3.26 3.31
N VAL A 6 6.72 3.13 4.53
CA VAL A 6 6.57 4.18 5.55
C VAL A 6 7.29 5.46 5.11
N GLU A 7 8.49 5.34 4.56
CA GLU A 7 9.24 6.48 4.06
C GLU A 7 8.53 7.15 2.87
N ARG A 8 7.95 6.36 1.96
CA ARG A 8 7.16 6.89 0.85
C ARG A 8 5.94 7.66 1.34
N LEU A 9 5.21 7.11 2.31
CA LEU A 9 4.03 7.78 2.87
C LEU A 9 4.39 9.06 3.62
N LYS A 10 5.55 9.10 4.30
CA LYS A 10 6.04 10.32 4.95
C LYS A 10 6.34 11.43 3.94
N LEU A 11 6.91 11.10 2.79
CA LEU A 11 7.14 12.07 1.72
C LEU A 11 5.82 12.61 1.17
N GLU A 12 4.85 11.74 0.93
CA GLU A 12 3.51 12.13 0.47
C GLU A 12 2.83 13.03 1.51
N LEU A 13 2.94 12.69 2.78
CA LEU A 13 2.41 13.51 3.88
C LEU A 13 3.03 14.90 3.89
N ALA A 14 4.35 14.99 3.73
CA ALA A 14 5.06 16.27 3.73
C ALA A 14 4.61 17.17 2.58
N GLU A 15 4.38 16.62 1.38
CA GLU A 15 3.85 17.37 0.24
C GLU A 15 2.45 17.93 0.51
N LYS A 16 1.56 17.11 1.06
CA LYS A 16 0.19 17.52 1.38
C LYS A 16 0.15 18.54 2.50
N GLN A 17 0.99 18.39 3.50
CA GLN A 17 1.13 19.38 4.58
C GLN A 17 1.65 20.73 4.06
N ARG A 18 2.59 20.71 3.12
CA ARG A 18 3.10 21.95 2.51
C ARG A 18 2.00 22.67 1.73
N GLU A 19 1.21 21.95 0.93
CA GLU A 19 0.07 22.54 0.21
C GLU A 19 -0.93 23.16 1.21
N LEU A 20 -1.25 22.41 2.26
CA LEU A 20 -2.22 22.84 3.28
C LEU A 20 -1.76 24.05 4.08
N GLN A 21 -0.48 24.12 4.43
CA GLN A 21 0.07 25.13 5.34
C GLN A 21 0.64 26.35 4.64
N GLN A 22 1.03 26.23 3.38
CA GLN A 22 1.69 27.28 2.61
C GLN A 22 0.91 27.69 1.36
N ASP A 23 0.65 26.75 0.47
CA ASP A 23 0.09 27.05 -0.85
C ASP A 23 -1.38 27.51 -0.76
N LEU A 24 -2.20 26.78 -0.02
CA LEU A 24 -3.63 27.09 0.12
C LEU A 24 -3.91 28.39 0.88
N PRO A 25 -3.25 28.69 2.01
CA PRO A 25 -3.45 29.98 2.66
C PRO A 25 -3.13 31.16 1.76
N ALA A 26 -2.09 31.08 0.95
CA ALA A 26 -1.74 32.11 -0.03
C ALA A 26 -2.84 32.27 -1.11
N ARG A 27 -3.37 31.14 -1.61
CA ARG A 27 -4.48 31.15 -2.58
C ARG A 27 -5.77 31.72 -2.01
N LEU A 28 -6.07 31.37 -0.75
CA LEU A 28 -7.26 31.89 -0.06
C LEU A 28 -7.16 33.40 0.14
N GLU A 29 -6.01 33.91 0.53
CA GLU A 29 -5.76 35.32 0.72
C GLU A 29 -5.89 36.09 -0.59
N GLU A 30 -5.29 35.58 -1.69
CA GLU A 30 -5.39 36.16 -3.02
C GLU A 30 -6.86 36.20 -3.50
N ALA A 31 -7.59 35.11 -3.38
CA ALA A 31 -9.01 35.05 -3.77
C ALA A 31 -9.87 35.99 -2.96
N ARG A 32 -9.58 36.15 -1.67
CA ARG A 32 -10.31 37.12 -0.78
C ARG A 32 -10.07 38.57 -1.18
N ALA A 33 -8.88 38.90 -1.68
CA ALA A 33 -8.51 40.26 -2.02
C ALA A 33 -9.26 40.82 -3.24
N HIS A 34 -9.72 39.96 -4.15
CA HIS A 34 -10.34 40.39 -5.41
C HIS A 34 -11.84 40.74 -5.32
N GLY A 35 -12.60 40.04 -4.48
CA GLY A 35 -13.95 40.44 -4.08
C GLY A 35 -15.06 40.32 -5.13
N ASP A 36 -14.87 39.73 -6.31
CA ASP A 36 -15.93 39.49 -7.30
C ASP A 36 -16.44 38.05 -7.29
N LEU A 37 -17.48 37.71 -8.06
CA LEU A 37 -18.09 36.39 -8.09
C LEU A 37 -17.13 35.29 -8.58
N ARG A 38 -16.23 35.61 -9.46
CA ARG A 38 -15.23 34.68 -10.02
C ARG A 38 -14.20 34.31 -8.95
N GLU A 39 -13.67 35.31 -8.28
CA GLU A 39 -12.72 35.10 -7.17
C GLU A 39 -13.41 34.42 -5.98
N ASN A 40 -14.71 34.64 -5.80
CA ASN A 40 -15.47 33.92 -4.79
C ASN A 40 -15.57 32.43 -5.11
N ALA A 41 -15.72 32.05 -6.40
CA ALA A 41 -15.68 30.66 -6.82
C ALA A 41 -14.30 30.05 -6.59
N GLU A 42 -13.23 30.78 -6.84
CA GLU A 42 -11.85 30.35 -6.55
C GLU A 42 -11.62 30.17 -5.04
N TYR A 43 -12.18 31.09 -4.24
CA TYR A 43 -12.14 30.98 -2.77
C TYR A 43 -12.85 29.71 -2.29
N GLU A 44 -14.04 29.44 -2.77
CA GLU A 44 -14.80 28.22 -2.42
C GLU A 44 -14.07 26.96 -2.85
N ALA A 45 -13.48 26.95 -4.04
CA ALA A 45 -12.67 25.80 -4.52
C ALA A 45 -11.45 25.55 -3.61
N ALA A 46 -10.76 26.61 -3.20
CA ALA A 46 -9.62 26.50 -2.29
C ALA A 46 -10.05 26.02 -0.89
N LYS A 47 -11.21 26.47 -0.39
CA LYS A 47 -11.78 25.98 0.86
C LYS A 47 -12.11 24.49 0.80
N ASN A 48 -12.71 24.04 -0.31
CA ASN A 48 -13.02 22.63 -0.52
C ASN A 48 -11.74 21.80 -0.57
N ARG A 49 -10.72 22.28 -1.27
CA ARG A 49 -9.41 21.61 -1.31
C ARG A 49 -8.79 21.51 0.09
N GLN A 50 -8.90 22.53 0.90
CA GLN A 50 -8.43 22.53 2.27
C GLN A 50 -9.07 21.40 3.10
N GLY A 51 -10.39 21.23 2.98
CA GLY A 51 -11.10 20.14 3.65
C GLY A 51 -10.63 18.77 3.22
N ILE A 52 -10.45 18.58 1.92
CA ILE A 52 -9.93 17.31 1.34
C ILE A 52 -8.53 17.02 1.85
N LEU A 53 -7.64 18.01 1.81
CA LEU A 53 -6.25 17.84 2.28
C LEU A 53 -6.18 17.53 3.77
N ARG A 54 -6.99 18.17 4.60
CA ARG A 54 -7.05 17.87 6.03
C ARG A 54 -7.41 16.41 6.28
N ALA A 55 -8.40 15.90 5.55
CA ALA A 55 -8.79 14.50 5.66
C ALA A 55 -7.66 13.56 5.19
N GLN A 56 -7.03 13.87 4.06
CA GLN A 56 -5.92 13.06 3.54
C GLN A 56 -4.71 13.07 4.46
N VAL A 57 -4.36 14.21 5.04
CA VAL A 57 -3.27 14.33 6.03
C VAL A 57 -3.57 13.46 7.24
N ALA A 58 -4.80 13.52 7.77
CA ALA A 58 -5.19 12.71 8.92
C ALA A 58 -5.11 11.20 8.61
N GLN A 59 -5.57 10.79 7.43
CA GLN A 59 -5.48 9.39 7.00
C GLN A 59 -4.04 8.92 6.86
N LEU A 60 -3.18 9.74 6.25
CA LEU A 60 -1.75 9.40 6.10
C LEU A 60 -1.05 9.30 7.45
N GLN A 61 -1.32 10.23 8.36
CA GLN A 61 -0.75 10.18 9.71
C GLN A 61 -1.16 8.92 10.46
N THR A 62 -2.43 8.53 10.37
CA THR A 62 -2.93 7.30 10.98
C THR A 62 -2.26 6.08 10.36
N ARG A 63 -2.20 6.03 9.03
CA ARG A 63 -1.59 4.89 8.33
C ARG A 63 -0.10 4.76 8.62
N ILE A 64 0.63 5.86 8.66
CA ILE A 64 2.05 5.87 9.03
C ILE A 64 2.24 5.31 10.45
N ARG A 65 1.39 5.70 11.41
CA ARG A 65 1.46 5.14 12.76
C ARG A 65 1.21 3.63 12.78
N GLU A 66 0.21 3.16 12.05
CA GLU A 66 -0.12 1.74 11.95
C GLU A 66 1.04 0.92 11.38
N LEU A 67 1.65 1.42 10.30
CA LEU A 67 2.74 0.70 9.63
C LEU A 67 4.09 0.84 10.34
N SER A 68 4.28 1.88 11.14
CA SER A 68 5.55 2.13 11.84
C SER A 68 5.84 1.13 12.96
N VAL A 69 4.84 0.38 13.40
CA VAL A 69 5.07 -0.72 14.37
C VAL A 69 5.79 -1.91 13.74
N TYR A 70 5.75 -2.03 12.42
CA TYR A 70 6.43 -3.10 11.70
C TYR A 70 7.87 -2.68 11.36
N THR A 71 8.81 -3.53 11.69
CA THR A 71 10.22 -3.35 11.34
C THR A 71 10.70 -4.55 10.55
N LEU A 72 11.77 -4.37 9.78
CA LEU A 72 12.37 -5.47 9.03
C LEU A 72 12.76 -6.66 9.92
N ALA A 73 13.19 -6.37 11.16
CA ALA A 73 13.58 -7.42 12.09
C ALA A 73 12.42 -8.32 12.52
N GLN A 74 11.20 -7.80 12.51
CA GLN A 74 10.00 -8.53 12.92
C GLN A 74 9.38 -9.38 11.81
N ILE A 75 9.79 -9.16 10.56
CA ILE A 75 9.29 -9.94 9.43
C ILE A 75 9.90 -11.35 9.51
N PRO A 76 9.07 -12.41 9.53
CA PRO A 76 9.57 -13.78 9.59
C PRO A 76 10.50 -14.14 8.45
N ARG A 77 11.47 -15.03 8.73
CA ARG A 77 12.42 -15.55 7.75
C ARG A 77 12.07 -16.95 7.26
N ASP A 78 11.10 -17.59 7.90
CA ASP A 78 10.79 -19.01 7.75
C ASP A 78 9.38 -19.27 7.19
N ARG A 79 8.63 -18.25 6.91
CA ARG A 79 7.25 -18.38 6.43
C ARG A 79 6.81 -17.17 5.62
N VAL A 80 5.70 -17.31 4.94
CA VAL A 80 5.10 -16.22 4.15
C VAL A 80 4.72 -15.04 5.04
N SER A 81 5.17 -13.87 4.67
CA SER A 81 4.84 -12.61 5.34
C SER A 81 4.92 -11.46 4.34
N TYR A 82 4.84 -10.23 4.83
CA TYR A 82 5.02 -9.04 3.99
C TYR A 82 6.31 -9.14 3.18
N GLY A 83 6.21 -8.81 1.91
CA GLY A 83 7.34 -8.80 0.98
C GLY A 83 7.74 -10.15 0.43
N SER A 84 7.14 -11.25 0.89
CA SER A 84 7.44 -12.58 0.37
C SER A 84 6.99 -12.73 -1.08
N ARG A 85 7.79 -13.48 -1.84
CA ARG A 85 7.37 -14.04 -3.13
C ARG A 85 6.97 -15.48 -2.91
N VAL A 86 5.74 -15.80 -3.26
CA VAL A 86 5.16 -17.12 -3.04
C VAL A 86 4.78 -17.71 -4.38
N THR A 87 5.34 -18.85 -4.72
CA THR A 87 4.90 -19.62 -5.88
C THR A 87 3.87 -20.63 -5.40
N VAL A 88 2.69 -20.57 -5.98
CA VAL A 88 1.59 -21.49 -5.67
C VAL A 88 1.15 -22.22 -6.93
N GLU A 89 0.63 -23.43 -6.75
CA GLU A 89 0.01 -24.20 -7.81
C GLU A 89 -1.49 -24.29 -7.56
N ASP A 90 -2.28 -23.92 -8.56
CA ASP A 90 -3.73 -24.10 -8.52
C ASP A 90 -4.03 -25.59 -8.57
N ALA A 91 -4.71 -26.12 -7.55
CA ALA A 91 -5.00 -27.55 -7.45
C ALA A 91 -5.91 -28.06 -8.58
N ASP A 92 -6.75 -27.19 -9.16
CA ASP A 92 -7.68 -27.56 -10.21
C ASP A 92 -7.04 -27.53 -11.60
N SER A 93 -6.32 -26.45 -11.91
CA SER A 93 -5.73 -26.26 -13.24
C SER A 93 -4.30 -26.75 -13.38
N GLY A 94 -3.59 -26.90 -12.27
CA GLY A 94 -2.16 -27.22 -12.26
C GLY A 94 -1.27 -26.05 -12.66
N GLU A 95 -1.80 -24.87 -12.85
CA GLU A 95 -1.01 -23.68 -13.18
C GLU A 95 -0.25 -23.18 -11.98
N SER A 96 1.01 -22.78 -12.20
CA SER A 96 1.85 -22.13 -11.20
C SER A 96 1.74 -20.62 -11.34
N ILE A 97 1.53 -19.93 -10.22
CA ILE A 97 1.42 -18.48 -10.16
C ILE A 97 2.37 -17.97 -9.07
N GLU A 98 3.11 -16.91 -9.37
CA GLU A 98 3.93 -16.23 -8.39
C GLU A 98 3.21 -14.97 -7.89
N TYR A 99 3.05 -14.87 -6.59
CA TYR A 99 2.50 -13.68 -5.93
C TYR A 99 3.56 -13.01 -5.05
N ARG A 100 3.58 -11.70 -5.07
CA ARG A 100 4.31 -10.90 -4.11
C ARG A 100 3.32 -10.27 -3.14
N LEU A 101 3.53 -10.47 -1.83
CA LEU A 101 2.63 -9.94 -0.81
C LEU A 101 3.09 -8.57 -0.35
N VAL A 102 2.22 -7.60 -0.53
CA VAL A 102 2.50 -6.19 -0.23
C VAL A 102 1.35 -5.56 0.56
N PHE A 103 1.57 -4.37 1.09
CA PHE A 103 0.47 -3.58 1.65
C PHE A 103 -0.45 -3.07 0.53
N PRO A 104 -1.73 -2.78 0.83
CA PRO A 104 -2.68 -2.30 -0.18
C PRO A 104 -2.17 -1.11 -1.00
N GLU A 105 -1.41 -0.20 -0.38
CA GLU A 105 -0.85 0.99 -1.03
C GLU A 105 0.24 0.65 -2.06
N GLU A 106 0.78 -0.55 -2.02
CA GLU A 106 1.87 -0.99 -2.89
C GLU A 106 1.41 -1.93 -4.01
N VAL A 107 0.13 -2.26 -4.08
CA VAL A 107 -0.37 -3.24 -5.05
C VAL A 107 -0.17 -2.76 -6.47
N ASP A 108 0.46 -3.61 -7.28
CA ASP A 108 0.63 -3.45 -8.72
C ASP A 108 0.30 -4.78 -9.39
N ALA A 109 -0.88 -4.88 -9.97
CA ALA A 109 -1.36 -6.11 -10.59
C ALA A 109 -0.47 -6.55 -11.76
N SER A 110 0.14 -5.60 -12.48
CA SER A 110 1.05 -5.91 -13.59
C SER A 110 2.35 -6.56 -13.13
N ALA A 111 2.75 -6.31 -11.87
CA ALA A 111 3.93 -6.90 -11.26
C ALA A 111 3.62 -8.19 -10.46
N GLY A 112 2.37 -8.67 -10.48
CA GLY A 112 1.96 -9.87 -9.76
C GLY A 112 1.86 -9.69 -8.25
N SER A 113 1.79 -8.45 -7.77
CA SER A 113 1.63 -8.19 -6.35
C SER A 113 0.16 -8.26 -5.93
N ILE A 114 -0.06 -8.77 -4.72
CA ILE A 114 -1.39 -8.81 -4.09
C ILE A 114 -1.29 -8.24 -2.68
N SER A 115 -2.40 -7.69 -2.21
CA SER A 115 -2.46 -7.17 -0.85
C SER A 115 -2.44 -8.31 0.18
N ILE A 116 -1.71 -8.12 1.27
CA ILE A 116 -1.75 -9.02 2.43
C ILE A 116 -3.15 -9.11 3.04
N SER A 117 -4.00 -8.11 2.81
CA SER A 117 -5.39 -8.09 3.28
C SER A 117 -6.40 -8.66 2.28
N SER A 118 -5.97 -9.02 1.07
CA SER A 118 -6.83 -9.71 0.10
C SER A 118 -7.14 -11.14 0.55
N PRO A 119 -8.22 -11.76 0.06
CA PRO A 119 -8.55 -13.15 0.42
C PRO A 119 -7.38 -14.13 0.18
N ILE A 120 -6.73 -14.04 -0.97
CA ILE A 120 -5.57 -14.89 -1.27
C ILE A 120 -4.39 -14.54 -0.36
N GLY A 121 -4.12 -13.25 -0.18
CA GLY A 121 -3.05 -12.79 0.71
C GLY A 121 -3.22 -13.26 2.14
N GLN A 122 -4.42 -13.14 2.69
CA GLN A 122 -4.72 -13.63 4.04
C GLN A 122 -4.56 -15.14 4.15
N GLY A 123 -4.97 -15.88 3.13
CA GLY A 123 -4.82 -17.33 3.09
C GLY A 123 -3.36 -17.77 3.06
N LEU A 124 -2.51 -17.03 2.36
CA LEU A 124 -1.08 -17.34 2.23
C LEU A 124 -0.23 -16.89 3.41
N MET A 125 -0.65 -15.88 4.16
CA MET A 125 0.10 -15.39 5.32
C MET A 125 0.38 -16.50 6.32
N ASN A 126 1.61 -16.55 6.81
CA ASN A 126 2.10 -17.54 7.77
C ASN A 126 2.19 -18.99 7.26
N ARG A 127 2.03 -19.20 5.96
CA ARG A 127 2.19 -20.51 5.36
C ARG A 127 3.65 -20.81 5.03
N THR A 128 3.96 -22.08 4.88
CA THR A 128 5.29 -22.57 4.50
C THR A 128 5.19 -23.44 3.26
N GLU A 129 6.34 -23.78 2.68
CA GLU A 129 6.39 -24.68 1.53
C GLU A 129 5.74 -26.04 1.87
N GLY A 130 4.92 -26.52 0.96
CA GLY A 130 4.18 -27.76 1.13
C GLY A 130 2.79 -27.59 1.74
N ASP A 131 2.45 -26.42 2.22
CA ASP A 131 1.11 -26.16 2.78
C ASP A 131 0.05 -26.11 1.68
N GLU A 132 -1.14 -26.56 2.03
CA GLU A 132 -2.34 -26.42 1.20
C GLU A 132 -3.21 -25.30 1.76
N VAL A 133 -3.66 -24.41 0.89
CA VAL A 133 -4.46 -23.24 1.27
C VAL A 133 -5.75 -23.23 0.47
N THR A 134 -6.88 -23.18 1.16
CA THR A 134 -8.20 -22.98 0.53
C THR A 134 -8.67 -21.56 0.78
N VAL A 135 -9.01 -20.86 -0.31
CA VAL A 135 -9.39 -19.45 -0.30
C VAL A 135 -10.77 -19.30 -0.91
N GLN A 136 -11.63 -18.52 -0.26
CA GLN A 136 -12.91 -18.14 -0.80
C GLN A 136 -12.73 -16.92 -1.70
N THR A 137 -13.02 -17.08 -2.99
CA THR A 137 -12.96 -15.99 -3.97
C THR A 137 -14.36 -15.66 -4.49
N PRO A 138 -14.57 -14.52 -5.17
CA PRO A 138 -15.85 -14.22 -5.83
C PRO A 138 -16.28 -15.28 -6.85
N ARG A 139 -15.33 -16.06 -7.37
CA ARG A 139 -15.60 -17.15 -8.33
C ARG A 139 -15.77 -18.51 -7.67
N GLY A 140 -15.80 -18.57 -6.33
CA GLY A 140 -15.92 -19.79 -5.55
C GLY A 140 -14.64 -20.14 -4.79
N ARG A 141 -14.61 -21.36 -4.25
CA ARG A 141 -13.43 -21.84 -3.51
C ARG A 141 -12.31 -22.20 -4.49
N LYS A 142 -11.11 -21.78 -4.13
CA LYS A 142 -9.88 -22.13 -4.81
C LYS A 142 -8.92 -22.77 -3.80
N THR A 143 -8.27 -23.85 -4.21
CA THR A 143 -7.24 -24.51 -3.42
C THR A 143 -5.90 -24.34 -4.10
N TYR A 144 -4.91 -23.94 -3.33
CA TYR A 144 -3.54 -23.74 -3.80
C TYR A 144 -2.57 -24.55 -2.96
N HIS A 145 -1.52 -25.07 -3.62
CA HIS A 145 -0.39 -25.68 -2.94
C HIS A 145 0.78 -24.69 -2.95
N VAL A 146 1.37 -24.45 -1.79
CA VAL A 146 2.54 -23.57 -1.68
C VAL A 146 3.78 -24.35 -2.13
N ILE A 147 4.34 -23.95 -3.27
CA ILE A 147 5.48 -24.62 -3.89
C ILE A 147 6.80 -24.07 -3.35
N SER A 148 6.92 -22.73 -3.31
CA SER A 148 8.14 -22.08 -2.80
C SER A 148 7.81 -20.76 -2.14
N VAL A 149 8.63 -20.40 -1.15
CA VAL A 149 8.55 -19.14 -0.42
C VAL A 149 9.92 -18.50 -0.41
N VAL A 150 10.03 -17.28 -0.93
CA VAL A 150 11.23 -16.44 -0.82
C VAL A 150 10.85 -15.24 0.04
N THR A 151 11.35 -15.21 1.26
CA THR A 151 11.00 -14.11 2.20
C THR A 151 11.67 -12.80 1.79
N LEU A 152 11.20 -11.69 2.35
CA LEU A 152 11.79 -10.37 2.10
C LEU A 152 13.30 -10.37 2.38
N HIS A 153 13.73 -11.07 3.42
CA HIS A 153 15.14 -11.13 3.82
C HIS A 153 16.05 -11.89 2.83
N GLU A 154 15.48 -12.78 2.05
CA GLU A 154 16.21 -13.59 1.06
C GLU A 154 16.33 -12.89 -0.30
N GLN A 155 15.62 -11.78 -0.49
CA GLN A 155 15.64 -11.03 -1.74
C GLN A 155 16.82 -10.06 -1.75
N PRO A 156 17.50 -9.89 -2.91
CA PRO A 156 18.57 -8.90 -3.01
C PRO A 156 18.06 -7.49 -2.74
N GLU A 157 18.89 -6.68 -2.05
CA GLU A 157 18.58 -5.26 -1.86
C GLU A 157 18.37 -4.57 -3.22
N GLY A 158 17.34 -3.76 -3.33
CA GLY A 158 17.03 -2.99 -4.54
C GLY A 158 16.04 -3.64 -5.49
N GLN A 159 15.68 -4.91 -5.34
CA GLN A 159 14.62 -5.51 -6.16
C GLN A 159 13.21 -5.21 -5.62
N GLY A 160 13.11 -4.72 -4.41
CA GLY A 160 11.84 -4.32 -3.80
C GLY A 160 11.34 -2.93 -4.18
N GLY A 161 12.15 -2.15 -4.88
CA GLY A 161 11.85 -0.74 -5.15
C GLY A 161 11.84 -0.34 -6.63
N LYS A 162 12.05 -1.28 -7.52
CA LYS A 162 11.92 -1.00 -8.97
C LYS A 162 10.68 -1.68 -9.53
N SER A 163 9.54 -1.12 -9.26
CA SER A 163 8.49 -1.12 -10.26
C SER A 163 8.89 -0.04 -11.26
N ALA A 164 9.46 -0.46 -12.30
CA ALA A 164 9.61 0.41 -13.45
C ALA A 164 8.24 0.79 -13.98
#